data_998893928b0caf2102757d1e7f172bc4
#
_entry.id   998893928b0caf2102757d1e7f172bc4
#
_cell.length_a   1.000
_cell.length_b   1.000
_cell.length_c   1.000
_cell.angle_alpha   90.00
_cell.angle_beta   90.00
_cell.angle_gamma   90.00
#
_symmetry.space_group_name_H-M   'P 1'
#
loop_
_entity.id
_entity.type
_entity.pdbx_description
1 polymer ?
#
loop_
_entity_poly.entity_id
_entity_poly.type
_entity_poly.pdbx_seq_one_letter_code
_entity_poly.pdbx_strand_id
1 'polypeptide(L)'
;TVSFHYDMSNEFYADFLGPSMTYTCAVFDNEHMSLEDAQANKLRLILDKLDLQPGQRLLDIGCGWGSMVITAARRGIKALGVTLSKEQAAYANEWIAREGLQDLAEVRVQDYREVPEHDFDGICSIGMMEHVGVKNYQSYFEEMFRLLKPMGRLLNHQITISHDKPHGKPGTDEFLDRYIFPDGDLGAPGFIESCIHDAGFNV
;
A
#
# COMPACT_ATOMS: atom_id res chain seq x y z
N THR A 1 -16.32 -6.39 6.08
CA THR A 1 -14.96 -6.30 6.66
C THR A 1 -13.93 -6.53 5.57
N VAL A 2 -12.78 -5.87 5.65
CA VAL A 2 -11.67 -5.97 4.68
C VAL A 2 -11.26 -7.42 4.40
N SER A 3 -11.20 -8.28 5.42
CA SER A 3 -10.87 -9.70 5.28
C SER A 3 -11.83 -10.45 4.34
N PHE A 4 -13.12 -10.18 4.40
CA PHE A 4 -14.11 -10.86 3.55
C PHE A 4 -13.92 -10.58 2.05
N HIS A 5 -13.50 -9.38 1.69
CA HIS A 5 -13.24 -8.99 0.30
C HIS A 5 -12.01 -9.70 -0.27
N TYR A 6 -10.96 -9.88 0.53
CA TYR A 6 -9.68 -10.46 0.10
C TYR A 6 -9.51 -11.95 0.40
N ASP A 7 -10.50 -12.60 1.03
CA ASP A 7 -10.52 -14.05 1.30
C ASP A 7 -11.10 -14.89 0.13
N MET A 8 -11.31 -14.28 -1.03
CA MET A 8 -11.52 -15.01 -2.28
C MET A 8 -10.21 -15.70 -2.69
N SER A 9 -10.28 -16.83 -3.43
CA SER A 9 -9.09 -17.62 -3.75
C SER A 9 -8.05 -16.80 -4.52
N ASN A 10 -6.76 -17.05 -4.25
CA ASN A 10 -5.65 -16.45 -5.00
C ASN A 10 -5.73 -16.72 -6.49
N GLU A 11 -6.30 -17.86 -6.90
CA GLU A 11 -6.54 -18.24 -8.31
C GLU A 11 -7.47 -17.24 -9.00
N PHE A 12 -8.57 -16.87 -8.34
CA PHE A 12 -9.51 -15.87 -8.86
C PHE A 12 -8.82 -14.53 -9.11
N TYR A 13 -7.99 -14.06 -8.16
CA TYR A 13 -7.26 -12.80 -8.34
C TYR A 13 -6.17 -12.91 -9.42
N ALA A 14 -5.47 -14.03 -9.52
CA ALA A 14 -4.44 -14.26 -10.52
C ALA A 14 -4.97 -14.18 -11.96
N ASP A 15 -6.22 -14.59 -12.20
CA ASP A 15 -6.85 -14.59 -13.52
C ASP A 15 -6.94 -13.20 -14.15
N PHE A 16 -7.09 -12.14 -13.34
CA PHE A 16 -7.22 -10.77 -13.87
C PHE A 16 -6.12 -9.81 -13.44
N LEU A 17 -5.40 -10.07 -12.32
CA LEU A 17 -4.29 -9.22 -11.88
C LEU A 17 -2.96 -9.56 -12.57
N GLY A 18 -2.90 -10.74 -13.18
CA GLY A 18 -1.68 -11.23 -13.80
C GLY A 18 -0.57 -11.59 -12.78
N PRO A 19 0.65 -11.88 -13.26
CA PRO A 19 1.75 -12.38 -12.43
C PRO A 19 2.18 -11.45 -11.29
N SER A 20 1.94 -10.13 -11.44
CA SER A 20 2.32 -9.15 -10.42
C SER A 20 1.42 -9.18 -9.18
N MET A 21 0.21 -9.74 -9.28
CA MET A 21 -0.80 -9.75 -8.22
C MET A 21 -1.03 -8.35 -7.60
N THR A 22 -0.93 -7.30 -8.42
CA THR A 22 -1.02 -5.91 -7.93
C THR A 22 -2.42 -5.37 -8.16
N TYR A 23 -3.18 -5.16 -7.09
CA TYR A 23 -4.60 -4.76 -7.12
C TYR A 23 -4.79 -3.27 -6.83
N THR A 24 -4.02 -2.43 -7.53
CA THR A 24 -4.10 -0.96 -7.48
C THR A 24 -3.80 -0.37 -8.86
N CYS A 25 -4.09 0.92 -9.06
CA CYS A 25 -3.86 1.58 -10.35
C CYS A 25 -2.41 1.43 -10.81
N ALA A 26 -2.23 1.13 -12.10
CA ALA A 26 -0.92 1.08 -12.75
C ALA A 26 -0.49 2.46 -13.27
N VAL A 27 0.80 2.62 -13.58
CA VAL A 27 1.36 3.84 -14.17
C VAL A 27 1.78 3.55 -15.61
N PHE A 28 0.98 4.00 -16.57
CA PHE A 28 1.24 3.85 -18.00
C PHE A 28 2.03 5.05 -18.51
N ASP A 29 3.19 4.82 -19.10
CA ASP A 29 3.99 5.86 -19.76
C ASP A 29 3.48 6.15 -21.18
N ASN A 30 2.78 5.20 -21.79
CA ASN A 30 2.16 5.33 -23.10
C ASN A 30 1.02 4.31 -23.28
N GLU A 31 0.17 4.52 -24.31
CA GLU A 31 -1.02 3.70 -24.61
C GLU A 31 -0.73 2.26 -25.07
N HIS A 32 0.53 1.95 -25.43
CA HIS A 32 0.94 0.62 -25.89
C HIS A 32 1.57 -0.24 -24.75
N MET A 33 1.74 0.32 -23.58
CA MET A 33 2.33 -0.39 -22.44
C MET A 33 1.37 -1.48 -21.96
N SER A 34 1.89 -2.68 -21.69
CA SER A 34 1.11 -3.75 -21.07
C SER A 34 0.74 -3.39 -19.62
N LEU A 35 -0.32 -3.99 -19.09
CA LEU A 35 -0.70 -3.81 -17.69
C LEU A 35 0.43 -4.24 -16.76
N GLU A 36 1.12 -5.33 -17.09
CA GLU A 36 2.24 -5.84 -16.28
C GLU A 36 3.42 -4.87 -16.24
N ASP A 37 3.81 -4.33 -17.40
CA ASP A 37 4.87 -3.32 -17.47
C ASP A 37 4.46 -2.04 -16.74
N ALA A 38 3.20 -1.63 -16.84
CA ALA A 38 2.69 -0.46 -16.13
C ALA A 38 2.65 -0.66 -14.61
N GLN A 39 2.36 -1.88 -14.12
CA GLN A 39 2.46 -2.22 -12.70
C GLN A 39 3.93 -2.24 -12.24
N ALA A 40 4.83 -2.85 -13.00
CA ALA A 40 6.26 -2.82 -12.72
C ALA A 40 6.80 -1.38 -12.69
N ASN A 41 6.35 -0.53 -13.63
CA ASN A 41 6.68 0.89 -13.68
C ASN A 41 6.23 1.63 -12.41
N LYS A 42 5.00 1.38 -11.93
CA LYS A 42 4.51 1.93 -10.67
C LYS A 42 5.40 1.55 -9.47
N LEU A 43 5.69 0.25 -9.32
CA LEU A 43 6.51 -0.22 -8.20
C LEU A 43 7.92 0.40 -8.23
N ARG A 44 8.52 0.52 -9.43
CA ARG A 44 9.79 1.23 -9.63
C ARG A 44 9.69 2.70 -9.21
N LEU A 45 8.67 3.41 -9.68
CA LEU A 45 8.45 4.83 -9.38
C LEU A 45 8.29 5.07 -7.87
N ILE A 46 7.62 4.18 -7.15
CA ILE A 46 7.47 4.26 -5.69
C ILE A 46 8.83 4.18 -5.01
N LEU A 47 9.65 3.18 -5.37
CA LEU A 47 10.99 3.01 -4.80
C LEU A 47 11.92 4.19 -5.15
N ASP A 48 11.83 4.69 -6.37
CA ASP A 48 12.62 5.83 -6.82
C ASP A 48 12.25 7.12 -6.03
N LYS A 49 10.96 7.32 -5.72
CA LYS A 49 10.49 8.43 -4.87
C LYS A 49 10.90 8.29 -3.41
N LEU A 50 10.88 7.08 -2.87
CA LEU A 50 11.35 6.80 -1.52
C LEU A 50 12.87 6.92 -1.40
N ASP A 51 13.61 6.80 -2.52
CA ASP A 51 15.07 6.95 -2.62
C ASP A 51 15.83 6.04 -1.65
N LEU A 52 15.32 4.82 -1.47
CA LEU A 52 15.91 3.84 -0.57
C LEU A 52 17.13 3.16 -1.18
N GLN A 53 18.16 2.97 -0.35
CA GLN A 53 19.40 2.31 -0.75
C GLN A 53 19.45 0.85 -0.24
N PRO A 54 20.22 -0.03 -0.86
CA PRO A 54 20.42 -1.40 -0.35
C PRO A 54 20.82 -1.41 1.13
N GLY A 55 20.18 -2.30 1.91
CA GLY A 55 20.34 -2.42 3.35
C GLY A 55 19.42 -1.54 4.19
N GLN A 56 18.79 -0.52 3.61
CA GLN A 56 17.76 0.28 4.27
C GLN A 56 16.45 -0.48 4.45
N ARG A 57 15.56 0.01 5.30
CA ARG A 57 14.33 -0.66 5.71
C ARG A 57 13.09 0.02 5.15
N LEU A 58 12.26 -0.77 4.50
CA LEU A 58 10.92 -0.39 3.99
C LEU A 58 9.83 -1.08 4.81
N LEU A 59 8.78 -0.35 5.16
CA LEU A 59 7.50 -0.90 5.58
C LEU A 59 6.45 -0.67 4.48
N ASP A 60 5.76 -1.73 4.06
CA ASP A 60 4.62 -1.67 3.14
C ASP A 60 3.33 -1.97 3.91
N ILE A 61 2.50 -0.94 4.12
CA ILE A 61 1.25 -1.03 4.89
C ILE A 61 0.09 -1.37 3.95
N GLY A 62 -0.56 -2.53 4.21
CA GLY A 62 -1.53 -3.08 3.28
C GLY A 62 -0.87 -3.69 2.05
N CYS A 63 0.15 -4.50 2.27
CA CYS A 63 1.07 -4.97 1.21
C CYS A 63 0.45 -5.92 0.18
N GLY A 64 -0.83 -6.30 0.34
CA GLY A 64 -1.48 -7.23 -0.57
C GLY A 64 -0.71 -8.55 -0.68
N TRP A 65 -0.53 -9.04 -1.90
CA TRP A 65 0.22 -10.27 -2.19
C TRP A 65 1.75 -10.08 -2.24
N GLY A 66 2.27 -8.92 -1.78
CA GLY A 66 3.70 -8.72 -1.55
C GLY A 66 4.50 -8.20 -2.73
N SER A 67 3.89 -7.77 -3.83
CA SER A 67 4.60 -7.30 -5.03
C SER A 67 5.59 -6.16 -4.73
N MET A 68 5.22 -5.20 -3.88
CA MET A 68 6.09 -4.09 -3.48
C MET A 68 7.25 -4.58 -2.61
N VAL A 69 6.96 -5.44 -1.62
CA VAL A 69 7.95 -6.05 -0.72
C VAL A 69 9.02 -6.80 -1.51
N ILE A 70 8.59 -7.65 -2.47
CA ILE A 70 9.49 -8.43 -3.33
C ILE A 70 10.31 -7.51 -4.25
N THR A 71 9.69 -6.49 -4.82
CA THR A 71 10.39 -5.53 -5.69
C THR A 71 11.47 -4.76 -4.93
N ALA A 72 11.20 -4.37 -3.67
CA ALA A 72 12.17 -3.74 -2.80
C ALA A 72 13.33 -4.70 -2.45
N ALA A 73 13.00 -5.95 -2.08
CA ALA A 73 14.01 -6.95 -1.73
C ALA A 73 14.95 -7.29 -2.90
N ARG A 74 14.43 -7.34 -4.14
CA ARG A 74 15.26 -7.50 -5.35
C ARG A 74 16.27 -6.36 -5.55
N ARG A 75 16.04 -5.19 -4.94
CA ARG A 75 17.00 -4.06 -4.90
C ARG A 75 17.89 -4.07 -3.66
N GLY A 76 17.88 -5.14 -2.85
CA GLY A 76 18.66 -5.25 -1.62
C GLY A 76 18.10 -4.46 -0.43
N ILE A 77 16.85 -3.98 -0.50
CA ILE A 77 16.16 -3.27 0.57
C ILE A 77 15.52 -4.30 1.49
N LYS A 78 15.64 -4.11 2.80
CA LYS A 78 14.97 -4.96 3.80
C LYS A 78 13.51 -4.55 3.91
N ALA A 79 12.61 -5.35 3.40
CA ALA A 79 11.19 -5.01 3.27
C ALA A 79 10.31 -5.85 4.20
N LEU A 80 9.53 -5.17 5.04
CA LEU A 80 8.46 -5.74 5.82
C LEU A 80 7.12 -5.33 5.21
N GLY A 81 6.27 -6.31 4.87
CA GLY A 81 4.88 -6.07 4.51
C GLY A 81 3.94 -6.45 5.65
N VAL A 82 2.86 -5.70 5.84
CA VAL A 82 1.79 -6.06 6.77
C VAL A 82 0.44 -6.06 6.06
N THR A 83 -0.36 -7.09 6.34
CA THR A 83 -1.72 -7.26 5.84
C THR A 83 -2.60 -7.93 6.89
N LEU A 84 -3.91 -7.74 6.82
CA LEU A 84 -4.88 -8.45 7.66
C LEU A 84 -5.36 -9.78 7.06
N SER A 85 -5.04 -10.04 5.78
CA SER A 85 -5.41 -11.27 5.08
C SER A 85 -4.36 -12.36 5.26
N LYS A 86 -4.78 -13.50 5.81
CA LYS A 86 -3.92 -14.69 5.94
C LYS A 86 -3.54 -15.26 4.57
N GLU A 87 -4.47 -15.25 3.63
CA GLU A 87 -4.26 -15.75 2.27
C GLU A 87 -3.21 -14.92 1.53
N GLN A 88 -3.29 -13.58 1.62
CA GLN A 88 -2.30 -12.69 1.03
C GLN A 88 -0.91 -12.92 1.64
N ALA A 89 -0.82 -13.01 2.97
CA ALA A 89 0.47 -13.19 3.65
C ALA A 89 1.09 -14.56 3.31
N ALA A 90 0.29 -15.63 3.26
CA ALA A 90 0.77 -16.95 2.87
C ALA A 90 1.34 -16.94 1.46
N TYR A 91 0.57 -16.43 0.51
CA TYR A 91 1.00 -16.30 -0.89
C TYR A 91 2.30 -15.48 -1.04
N ALA A 92 2.37 -14.32 -0.37
CA ALA A 92 3.53 -13.45 -0.43
C ALA A 92 4.78 -14.14 0.12
N ASN A 93 4.69 -14.84 1.25
CA ASN A 93 5.81 -15.55 1.84
C ASN A 93 6.26 -16.76 1.01
N GLU A 94 5.32 -17.47 0.35
CA GLU A 94 5.67 -18.50 -0.63
C GLU A 94 6.41 -17.91 -1.85
N TRP A 95 5.98 -16.75 -2.32
CA TRP A 95 6.68 -16.05 -3.42
C TRP A 95 8.06 -15.60 -3.00
N ILE A 96 8.21 -14.98 -1.81
CA ILE A 96 9.50 -14.60 -1.23
C ILE A 96 10.46 -15.81 -1.14
N ALA A 97 9.94 -16.96 -0.67
CA ALA A 97 10.72 -18.20 -0.55
C ALA A 97 11.15 -18.74 -1.92
N ARG A 98 10.25 -18.74 -2.89
CA ARG A 98 10.51 -19.20 -4.27
C ARG A 98 11.60 -18.37 -4.95
N GLU A 99 11.75 -17.09 -4.60
CA GLU A 99 12.78 -16.20 -5.12
C GLU A 99 14.06 -16.16 -4.27
N GLY A 100 14.09 -16.86 -3.14
CA GLY A 100 15.28 -16.85 -2.27
C GLY A 100 15.52 -15.52 -1.55
N LEU A 101 14.45 -14.76 -1.26
CA LEU A 101 14.52 -13.42 -0.68
C LEU A 101 14.23 -13.36 0.82
N GLN A 102 14.20 -14.50 1.53
CA GLN A 102 13.78 -14.60 2.93
C GLN A 102 14.67 -13.78 3.88
N ASP A 103 15.94 -13.54 3.52
CA ASP A 103 16.86 -12.73 4.32
C ASP A 103 16.56 -11.21 4.21
N LEU A 104 15.77 -10.80 3.22
CA LEU A 104 15.47 -9.40 2.92
C LEU A 104 14.00 -9.05 3.02
N ALA A 105 13.10 -10.03 2.92
CA ALA A 105 11.66 -9.82 2.79
C ALA A 105 10.86 -10.69 3.74
N GLU A 106 9.83 -10.11 4.34
CA GLU A 106 8.86 -10.81 5.20
C GLU A 106 7.49 -10.15 5.04
N VAL A 107 6.42 -10.97 5.07
CA VAL A 107 5.04 -10.47 5.17
C VAL A 107 4.37 -11.07 6.39
N ARG A 108 3.78 -10.21 7.24
CA ARG A 108 3.09 -10.60 8.47
C ARG A 108 1.58 -10.36 8.37
N VAL A 109 0.83 -11.25 8.98
CA VAL A 109 -0.60 -10.98 9.28
C VAL A 109 -0.64 -10.13 10.54
N GLN A 110 -0.67 -8.82 10.36
CA GLN A 110 -0.53 -7.86 11.46
C GLN A 110 -1.24 -6.55 11.12
N ASP A 111 -1.88 -5.95 12.13
CA ASP A 111 -2.33 -4.56 12.04
C ASP A 111 -1.11 -3.62 12.09
N TYR A 112 -1.07 -2.63 11.20
CA TYR A 112 0.06 -1.68 11.14
C TYR A 112 0.26 -0.92 12.45
N ARG A 113 -0.81 -0.72 13.25
CA ARG A 113 -0.78 -0.07 14.56
C ARG A 113 -0.07 -0.91 15.63
N GLU A 114 0.12 -2.19 15.37
CA GLU A 114 0.77 -3.14 16.28
C GLU A 114 2.22 -3.46 15.86
N VAL A 115 2.74 -2.79 14.81
CA VAL A 115 4.14 -2.94 14.40
C VAL A 115 5.05 -2.38 15.48
N PRO A 116 5.88 -3.23 16.10
CA PRO A 116 6.71 -2.79 17.24
C PRO A 116 7.95 -2.01 16.81
N GLU A 117 8.40 -2.21 15.56
CA GLU A 117 9.56 -1.52 15.00
C GLU A 117 9.22 -0.03 14.75
N HIS A 118 10.20 0.84 14.86
CA HIS A 118 10.06 2.29 14.67
C HIS A 118 11.33 2.92 14.11
N ASP A 119 11.93 2.25 13.15
CA ASP A 119 13.21 2.66 12.57
C ASP A 119 13.24 2.42 11.04
N PHE A 120 12.09 2.59 10.37
CA PHE A 120 12.01 2.45 8.92
C PHE A 120 12.59 3.67 8.22
N ASP A 121 13.39 3.44 7.17
CA ASP A 121 13.93 4.50 6.31
C ASP A 121 12.86 5.01 5.34
N GLY A 122 11.93 4.15 4.96
CA GLY A 122 10.77 4.49 4.14
C GLY A 122 9.53 3.70 4.50
N ILE A 123 8.38 4.32 4.28
CA ILE A 123 7.07 3.65 4.38
C ILE A 123 6.33 3.89 3.07
N CYS A 124 5.70 2.87 2.52
CA CYS A 124 4.68 3.03 1.49
C CYS A 124 3.33 2.48 1.95
N SER A 125 2.27 3.08 1.43
CA SER A 125 0.90 2.63 1.61
C SER A 125 0.12 2.93 0.34
N ILE A 126 -0.38 1.88 -0.32
CA ILE A 126 -0.91 1.97 -1.67
C ILE A 126 -2.28 1.32 -1.71
N GLY A 127 -3.35 2.12 -1.93
CA GLY A 127 -4.73 1.62 -1.94
C GLY A 127 -5.22 1.16 -0.58
N MET A 128 -4.71 1.75 0.50
CA MET A 128 -5.06 1.39 1.88
C MET A 128 -6.01 2.41 2.52
N MET A 129 -5.84 3.70 2.24
CA MET A 129 -6.63 4.76 2.90
C MET A 129 -8.12 4.67 2.60
N GLU A 130 -8.51 4.09 1.50
CA GLU A 130 -9.90 3.78 1.13
C GLU A 130 -10.59 2.90 2.19
N HIS A 131 -9.81 2.16 2.98
CA HIS A 131 -10.29 1.28 4.05
C HIS A 131 -10.12 1.87 5.46
N VAL A 132 -9.40 2.98 5.59
CA VAL A 132 -9.10 3.61 6.91
C VAL A 132 -10.29 4.40 7.43
N GLY A 133 -11.03 5.06 6.54
CA GLY A 133 -12.10 6.00 6.85
C GLY A 133 -11.57 7.37 7.28
N VAL A 134 -12.18 8.42 6.75
CA VAL A 134 -11.70 9.82 6.84
C VAL A 134 -11.47 10.31 8.28
N LYS A 135 -12.31 9.88 9.21
CA LYS A 135 -12.18 10.23 10.65
C LYS A 135 -10.89 9.73 11.31
N ASN A 136 -10.22 8.75 10.69
CA ASN A 136 -9.01 8.13 11.22
C ASN A 136 -7.75 8.60 10.47
N TYR A 137 -7.84 9.48 9.46
CA TYR A 137 -6.70 9.90 8.65
C TYR A 137 -5.59 10.54 9.49
N GLN A 138 -5.96 11.37 10.45
CA GLN A 138 -4.99 12.01 11.34
C GLN A 138 -4.17 10.96 12.10
N SER A 139 -4.84 10.05 12.82
CA SER A 139 -4.17 9.00 13.62
C SER A 139 -3.41 8.01 12.75
N TYR A 140 -3.85 7.79 11.51
CA TYR A 140 -3.16 6.96 10.53
C TYR A 140 -1.79 7.55 10.14
N PHE A 141 -1.72 8.85 9.84
CA PHE A 141 -0.46 9.52 9.52
C PHE A 141 0.43 9.71 10.74
N GLU A 142 -0.13 9.98 11.93
CA GLU A 142 0.63 10.03 13.18
C GLU A 142 1.34 8.70 13.46
N GLU A 143 0.67 7.59 13.21
CA GLU A 143 1.28 6.26 13.36
C GLU A 143 2.41 6.03 12.35
N MET A 144 2.26 6.42 11.10
CA MET A 144 3.34 6.35 10.12
C MET A 144 4.53 7.24 10.49
N PHE A 145 4.26 8.43 11.03
CA PHE A 145 5.31 9.31 11.52
C PHE A 145 6.11 8.68 12.67
N ARG A 146 5.41 7.99 13.59
CA ARG A 146 6.03 7.26 14.71
C ARG A 146 6.95 6.12 14.23
N LEU A 147 6.57 5.43 13.16
CA LEU A 147 7.29 4.28 12.63
C LEU A 147 8.55 4.66 11.84
N LEU A 148 8.61 5.87 11.32
CA LEU A 148 9.73 6.36 10.52
C LEU A 148 10.90 6.85 11.36
N LYS A 149 12.11 6.69 10.83
CA LYS A 149 13.29 7.42 11.30
C LYS A 149 13.15 8.91 11.01
N PRO A 150 13.88 9.78 11.76
CA PRO A 150 14.08 11.15 11.32
C PRO A 150 14.61 11.20 9.86
N MET A 151 14.03 12.05 9.03
CA MET A 151 14.30 12.16 7.59
C MET A 151 13.85 10.96 6.74
N GLY A 152 13.17 9.97 7.33
CA GLY A 152 12.51 8.90 6.57
C GLY A 152 11.39 9.44 5.68
N ARG A 153 11.10 8.74 4.59
CA ARG A 153 10.11 9.18 3.60
C ARG A 153 8.85 8.32 3.65
N LEU A 154 7.70 8.98 3.58
CA LEU A 154 6.40 8.35 3.40
C LEU A 154 5.92 8.56 1.96
N LEU A 155 5.50 7.48 1.30
CA LEU A 155 4.73 7.53 0.07
C LEU A 155 3.33 6.96 0.33
N ASN A 156 2.32 7.82 0.26
CA ASN A 156 0.93 7.43 0.34
C ASN A 156 0.26 7.60 -1.02
N HIS A 157 -0.38 6.53 -1.53
CA HIS A 157 -1.12 6.54 -2.78
C HIS A 157 -2.53 6.03 -2.54
N GLN A 158 -3.53 6.77 -3.00
CA GLN A 158 -4.94 6.46 -2.79
C GLN A 158 -5.84 7.07 -3.86
N ILE A 159 -7.07 6.61 -3.92
CA ILE A 159 -8.14 7.24 -4.67
C ILE A 159 -8.61 8.48 -3.90
N THR A 160 -8.78 9.59 -4.60
CA THR A 160 -9.27 10.86 -4.03
C THR A 160 -10.54 11.31 -4.73
N ILE A 161 -11.30 12.19 -4.09
CA ILE A 161 -12.42 12.88 -4.74
C ILE A 161 -11.99 14.26 -5.21
N SER A 162 -12.52 14.69 -6.35
CA SER A 162 -12.32 16.03 -6.94
C SER A 162 -13.53 16.92 -6.64
N HIS A 163 -13.78 17.25 -5.36
CA HIS A 163 -14.89 18.11 -4.93
C HIS A 163 -14.39 19.27 -4.09
N ASP A 164 -15.23 20.32 -3.99
CA ASP A 164 -15.06 21.40 -3.03
C ASP A 164 -15.30 20.97 -1.58
N LYS A 165 -15.71 19.72 -1.33
CA LYS A 165 -15.88 19.15 0.02
C LYS A 165 -14.61 18.42 0.44
N PRO A 166 -14.21 18.48 1.71
CA PRO A 166 -12.98 17.86 2.19
C PRO A 166 -13.00 16.33 2.10
N HIS A 167 -14.18 15.72 2.09
CA HIS A 167 -14.38 14.27 1.94
C HIS A 167 -15.78 13.95 1.39
N GLY A 168 -15.99 12.73 0.93
CA GLY A 168 -17.29 12.25 0.47
C GLY A 168 -17.23 10.80 0.05
N LYS A 169 -18.41 10.21 -0.16
CA LYS A 169 -18.49 8.86 -0.72
C LYS A 169 -18.14 8.88 -2.21
N PRO A 170 -17.42 7.87 -2.71
CA PRO A 170 -17.31 7.65 -4.15
C PRO A 170 -18.73 7.50 -4.68
N GLY A 171 -19.13 8.30 -5.62
CA GLY A 171 -20.48 8.47 -6.17
C GLY A 171 -21.45 7.28 -6.05
N THR A 172 -22.66 7.43 -6.46
CA THR A 172 -23.83 6.57 -6.24
C THR A 172 -23.80 5.16 -6.88
N ASP A 173 -22.64 4.51 -6.94
CA ASP A 173 -22.56 3.13 -7.41
C ASP A 173 -22.76 2.19 -6.21
N GLU A 174 -23.98 1.63 -6.09
CA GLU A 174 -24.31 0.65 -5.05
C GLU A 174 -23.35 -0.56 -5.01
N PHE A 175 -22.74 -0.89 -6.15
CA PHE A 175 -21.77 -1.98 -6.23
C PHE A 175 -20.49 -1.62 -5.50
N LEU A 176 -19.94 -0.43 -5.72
CA LEU A 176 -18.74 0.05 -5.04
C LEU A 176 -18.97 0.19 -3.53
N ASP A 177 -20.09 0.78 -3.12
CA ASP A 177 -20.44 0.98 -1.72
C ASP A 177 -20.69 -0.35 -0.98
N ARG A 178 -21.21 -1.37 -1.69
CA ARG A 178 -21.58 -2.63 -1.07
C ARG A 178 -20.46 -3.66 -1.05
N TYR A 179 -19.64 -3.71 -2.11
CA TYR A 179 -18.72 -4.83 -2.34
C TYR A 179 -17.24 -4.44 -2.33
N ILE A 180 -16.89 -3.20 -2.66
CA ILE A 180 -15.50 -2.76 -2.78
C ILE A 180 -15.08 -1.90 -1.57
N PHE A 181 -15.87 -0.87 -1.25
CA PHE A 181 -15.59 0.08 -0.18
C PHE A 181 -16.81 0.24 0.75
N PRO A 182 -17.23 -0.80 1.49
CA PRO A 182 -18.46 -0.76 2.28
C PRO A 182 -18.48 0.33 3.36
N ASP A 183 -17.31 0.78 3.80
CA ASP A 183 -17.12 1.89 4.74
C ASP A 183 -16.35 3.06 4.07
N GLY A 184 -16.25 3.04 2.74
CA GLY A 184 -15.40 3.94 1.97
C GLY A 184 -15.88 5.38 2.01
N ASP A 185 -15.07 6.24 2.61
CA ASP A 185 -15.20 7.70 2.54
C ASP A 185 -13.86 8.24 2.03
N LEU A 186 -13.89 8.94 0.90
CA LEU A 186 -12.67 9.42 0.24
C LEU A 186 -12.38 10.87 0.62
N GLY A 187 -11.13 11.16 0.92
CA GLY A 187 -10.65 12.52 1.17
C GLY A 187 -10.34 13.29 -0.11
N ALA A 188 -10.56 14.60 -0.07
CA ALA A 188 -10.01 15.49 -1.08
C ALA A 188 -8.49 15.69 -0.86
N PRO A 189 -7.69 15.93 -1.91
CA PRO A 189 -6.23 16.06 -1.80
C PRO A 189 -5.79 17.06 -0.72
N GLY A 190 -6.33 18.26 -0.70
CA GLY A 190 -5.96 19.28 0.29
C GLY A 190 -6.30 18.91 1.73
N PHE A 191 -7.36 18.15 1.97
CA PHE A 191 -7.68 17.63 3.30
C PHE A 191 -6.68 16.57 3.73
N ILE A 192 -6.29 15.69 2.83
CA ILE A 192 -5.29 14.65 3.08
C ILE A 192 -3.93 15.28 3.37
N GLU A 193 -3.51 16.27 2.57
CA GLU A 193 -2.28 17.03 2.79
C GLU A 193 -2.26 17.72 4.16
N SER A 194 -3.39 18.30 4.59
CA SER A 194 -3.51 18.87 5.93
C SER A 194 -3.28 17.81 7.02
N CYS A 195 -3.89 16.64 6.91
CA CYS A 195 -3.67 15.55 7.87
C CYS A 195 -2.21 15.08 7.91
N ILE A 196 -1.55 15.01 6.75
CA ILE A 196 -0.14 14.65 6.65
C ILE A 196 0.73 15.69 7.35
N HIS A 197 0.49 16.98 7.06
CA HIS A 197 1.21 18.09 7.68
C HIS A 197 1.00 18.13 9.20
N ASP A 198 -0.24 17.99 9.66
CA ASP A 198 -0.60 18.01 11.10
C ASP A 198 -0.01 16.81 11.87
N ALA A 199 0.26 15.69 11.18
CA ALA A 199 0.99 14.56 11.73
C ALA A 199 2.52 14.80 11.87
N GLY A 200 3.04 15.90 11.31
CA GLY A 200 4.44 16.29 11.44
C GLY A 200 5.30 16.12 10.18
N PHE A 201 4.71 15.70 9.07
CA PHE A 201 5.43 15.56 7.81
C PHE A 201 5.62 16.92 7.09
N ASN A 202 6.71 17.03 6.34
CA ASN A 202 6.86 18.03 5.30
C ASN A 202 6.45 17.43 3.96
N VAL A 203 5.48 18.05 3.28
CA VAL A 203 4.92 17.59 2.01
C VAL A 203 5.59 18.32 0.84
#